data_e44e10ca57afbc45f21f701afd58f9a4
#
_entry.id   e44e10ca57afbc45f21f701afd58f9a4
#
_cell.length_a   1.000
_cell.length_b   1.000
_cell.length_c   1.000
_cell.angle_alpha   90.00
_cell.angle_beta   90.00
_cell.angle_gamma   90.00
#
_symmetry.space_group_name_H-M   'P 1'
#
loop_
_entity.id
_entity.type
_entity.pdbx_description
1 polymer ?
#
loop_
_entity_poly.entity_id
_entity_poly.type
_entity_poly.pdbx_seq_one_letter_code
_entity_poly.pdbx_strand_id
1 'polypeptide(L)'
;MSNCTNSLQNDCKNKVRLGFIGLSGRGRGLLGTVLGMDDVDVPAVCEVYEDRLQMGIEQVEAAGKPRPEGYKDYIKLLERDDIDGVVIATSWTTHVEIALAAMKAGKYVGMEVGGATSLQHCWDL
;
A
#
# COMPACT_ATOMS: atom_id res chain seq x y z
N MET A 1 2.33 -16.16 22.84
CA MET A 1 3.01 -15.75 22.75
C MET A 1 3.16 -15.43 22.45
N SER A 2 3.04 -15.46 22.43
CA SER A 2 3.53 -14.97 22.14
C SER A 2 3.67 -14.79 21.49
N ASN A 3 3.57 -15.08 21.09
CA ASN A 3 4.24 -15.00 20.50
C ASN A 3 4.74 -14.79 19.92
N CYS A 4 4.51 -14.89 19.51
CA CYS A 4 5.80 -14.15 19.44
C CYS A 4 6.14 -13.48 20.77
N THR A 5 6.32 -14.25 21.76
CA THR A 5 6.60 -13.70 23.10
C THR A 5 8.05 -13.31 23.28
N ASN A 6 8.94 -13.84 22.48
CA ASN A 6 10.33 -13.46 22.49
C ASN A 6 10.63 -12.61 21.25
N SER A 7 11.89 -12.30 21.01
CA SER A 7 12.28 -11.45 19.90
C SER A 7 11.81 -11.98 18.55
N LEU A 8 11.87 -13.28 18.33
CA LEU A 8 11.43 -13.87 17.09
C LEU A 8 9.92 -13.68 16.88
N GLN A 9 9.16 -13.86 17.95
CA GLN A 9 7.74 -13.67 17.90
C GLN A 9 7.38 -12.18 17.75
N ASN A 10 8.17 -11.31 18.35
CA ASN A 10 7.96 -9.86 18.18
C ASN A 10 8.18 -9.44 16.74
N ASP A 11 9.16 -10.03 16.04
CA ASP A 11 9.38 -9.72 14.63
C ASP A 11 8.17 -10.09 13.80
N CYS A 12 7.54 -11.24 14.06
CA CYS A 12 6.32 -11.62 13.35
C CYS A 12 5.18 -10.65 13.60
N LYS A 13 5.05 -10.14 14.83
CA LYS A 13 3.98 -9.20 15.19
C LYS A 13 4.24 -7.81 14.69
N ASN A 14 5.50 -7.43 14.54
CA ASN A 14 5.88 -6.06 14.27
C ASN A 14 6.02 -5.75 12.78
N LYS A 15 5.79 -6.71 11.92
CA LYS A 15 5.81 -6.44 10.48
C LYS A 15 4.62 -5.59 10.10
N VAL A 16 4.89 -4.51 9.37
CA VAL A 16 3.87 -3.65 8.82
C VAL A 16 3.47 -4.19 7.45
N ARG A 17 2.19 -4.30 7.21
CA ARG A 17 1.66 -4.83 5.96
C ARG A 17 1.03 -3.71 5.16
N LEU A 18 1.65 -3.38 4.04
CA LEU A 18 1.25 -2.24 3.22
C LEU A 18 0.64 -2.69 1.89
N GLY A 19 -0.42 -2.01 1.49
CA GLY A 19 -0.94 -2.11 0.14
C GLY A 19 -0.47 -0.91 -0.67
N PHE A 20 -0.15 -1.11 -1.93
CA PHE A 20 0.24 -0.02 -2.82
C PHE A 20 -0.85 0.22 -3.85
N ILE A 21 -1.29 1.46 -3.96
CA ILE A 21 -2.31 1.87 -4.92
C ILE A 21 -1.66 2.88 -5.87
N GLY A 22 -1.45 2.46 -7.11
CA GLY A 22 -0.73 3.24 -8.11
C GLY A 22 0.70 2.75 -8.28
N LEU A 23 1.00 2.21 -9.46
CA LEU A 23 2.29 1.58 -9.76
C LEU A 23 2.93 2.18 -11.01
N SER A 24 2.75 3.48 -11.21
CA SER A 24 3.51 4.23 -12.22
C SER A 24 4.96 4.38 -11.74
N GLY A 25 5.77 5.11 -12.47
CA GLY A 25 7.19 5.27 -12.12
C GLY A 25 7.41 5.68 -10.67
N ARG A 26 6.63 6.66 -10.18
CA ARG A 26 6.77 7.11 -8.79
C ARG A 26 6.31 6.06 -7.80
N GLY A 27 5.16 5.43 -8.07
CA GLY A 27 4.64 4.36 -7.19
C GLY A 27 5.61 3.20 -7.09
N ARG A 28 6.20 2.78 -8.20
CA ARG A 28 7.17 1.69 -8.19
C ARG A 28 8.47 2.10 -7.52
N GLY A 29 8.85 3.39 -7.60
CA GLY A 29 10.00 3.91 -6.87
C GLY A 29 9.81 3.83 -5.37
N LEU A 30 8.63 4.24 -4.87
CA LEU A 30 8.29 4.12 -3.45
C LEU A 30 8.23 2.66 -3.02
N LEU A 31 7.65 1.81 -3.86
CA LEU A 31 7.60 0.37 -3.60
C LEU A 31 9.01 -0.19 -3.43
N GLY A 32 9.94 0.18 -4.30
CA GLY A 32 11.33 -0.26 -4.20
C GLY A 32 11.98 0.14 -2.89
N THR A 33 11.72 1.35 -2.43
CA THR A 33 12.24 1.83 -1.14
C THR A 33 11.70 0.98 0.02
N VAL A 34 10.40 0.72 0.01
CA VAL A 34 9.75 -0.07 1.06
C VAL A 34 10.23 -1.51 1.05
N LEU A 35 10.45 -2.09 -0.13
CA LEU A 35 10.89 -3.47 -0.25
C LEU A 35 12.29 -3.71 0.32
N GLY A 36 13.07 -2.65 0.51
CA GLY A 36 14.36 -2.73 1.18
C GLY A 36 14.26 -2.83 2.70
N MET A 37 13.07 -2.74 3.25
CA MET A 37 12.86 -2.79 4.69
C MET A 37 12.46 -4.20 5.14
N ASP A 38 13.16 -4.73 6.15
CA ASP A 38 12.93 -6.10 6.61
C ASP A 38 11.61 -6.26 7.38
N ASP A 39 11.11 -5.17 7.96
CA ASP A 39 9.93 -5.18 8.80
C ASP A 39 8.65 -4.79 8.06
N VAL A 40 8.69 -4.80 6.73
CA VAL A 40 7.53 -4.44 5.89
C VAL A 40 7.24 -5.56 4.90
N ASP A 41 5.97 -5.94 4.80
CA ASP A 41 5.48 -6.84 3.76
C ASP A 41 4.49 -6.10 2.88
N VAL A 42 4.35 -6.55 1.64
CA VAL A 42 3.43 -5.96 0.68
C VAL A 42 2.51 -7.06 0.15
N PRO A 43 1.44 -7.37 0.91
CA PRO A 43 0.54 -8.46 0.50
C PRO A 43 -0.36 -8.15 -0.68
N ALA A 44 -0.54 -6.88 -1.03
CA ALA A 44 -1.43 -6.51 -2.13
C ALA A 44 -0.97 -5.24 -2.83
N VAL A 45 -1.20 -5.19 -4.13
CA VAL A 45 -0.92 -4.01 -4.96
C VAL A 45 -2.12 -3.76 -5.88
N CYS A 46 -2.32 -2.51 -6.26
CA CYS A 46 -3.45 -2.11 -7.10
C CYS A 46 -2.98 -1.17 -8.20
N GLU A 47 -3.39 -1.44 -9.42
CA GLU A 47 -3.09 -0.60 -10.57
C GLU A 47 -4.09 -0.90 -11.67
N VAL A 48 -4.61 0.12 -12.34
CA VAL A 48 -5.61 -0.07 -13.39
C VAL A 48 -5.00 -0.58 -14.70
N TYR A 49 -3.71 -0.30 -14.93
CA TYR A 49 -3.02 -0.75 -16.14
C TYR A 49 -2.33 -2.09 -15.88
N GLU A 50 -2.68 -3.08 -16.69
CA GLU A 50 -2.21 -4.46 -16.49
C GLU A 50 -0.69 -4.59 -16.52
N ASP A 51 -0.02 -3.89 -17.43
CA ASP A 51 1.43 -3.95 -17.54
C ASP A 51 2.12 -3.42 -16.29
N ARG A 52 1.62 -2.31 -15.74
CA ARG A 52 2.17 -1.73 -14.51
C ARG A 52 1.88 -2.59 -13.30
N LEU A 53 0.68 -3.17 -13.26
CA LEU A 53 0.31 -4.09 -12.20
C LEU A 53 1.27 -5.28 -12.17
N GLN A 54 1.54 -5.87 -13.31
CA GLN A 54 2.44 -7.01 -13.41
C GLN A 54 3.86 -6.63 -13.02
N MET A 55 4.32 -5.45 -13.43
CA MET A 55 5.65 -4.97 -13.05
C MET A 55 5.80 -4.80 -11.54
N GLY A 56 4.75 -4.29 -10.88
CA GLY A 56 4.76 -4.16 -9.42
C GLY A 56 4.81 -5.51 -8.72
N ILE A 57 4.02 -6.45 -9.18
CA ILE A 57 4.01 -7.81 -8.62
C ILE A 57 5.40 -8.45 -8.74
N GLU A 58 5.99 -8.37 -9.92
CA GLU A 58 7.32 -8.94 -10.16
C GLU A 58 8.39 -8.26 -9.31
N GLN A 59 8.24 -6.96 -9.09
CA GLN A 59 9.17 -6.20 -8.26
C GLN A 59 9.17 -6.71 -6.81
N VAL A 60 7.99 -7.00 -6.27
CA VAL A 60 7.87 -7.55 -4.92
C VAL A 60 8.51 -8.94 -4.85
N GLU A 61 8.24 -9.79 -5.83
CA GLU A 61 8.82 -11.13 -5.86
C GLU A 61 10.34 -11.08 -6.00
N ALA A 62 10.86 -10.17 -6.82
CA ALA A 62 12.29 -10.02 -7.03
C ALA A 62 13.00 -9.56 -5.76
N ALA A 63 12.31 -8.91 -4.85
CA ALA A 63 12.87 -8.48 -3.56
C ALA A 63 12.86 -9.61 -2.53
N GLY A 64 12.43 -10.80 -2.91
CA GLY A 64 12.42 -11.97 -2.02
C GLY A 64 11.21 -12.04 -1.10
N LYS A 65 10.20 -11.22 -1.34
CA LYS A 65 8.97 -11.22 -0.55
C LYS A 65 7.89 -12.05 -1.23
N PRO A 66 6.89 -12.52 -0.47
CA PRO A 66 5.81 -13.32 -1.07
C PRO A 66 5.10 -12.56 -2.18
N ARG A 67 4.63 -13.30 -3.17
CA ARG A 67 3.90 -12.70 -4.30
C ARG A 67 2.65 -11.98 -3.80
N PRO A 68 2.48 -10.69 -4.11
CA PRO A 68 1.29 -9.96 -3.69
C PRO A 68 0.09 -10.31 -4.57
N GLU A 69 -1.10 -10.10 -4.02
CA GLU A 69 -2.33 -10.16 -4.80
C GLU A 69 -2.49 -8.87 -5.58
N GLY A 70 -2.83 -8.97 -6.86
CA GLY A 70 -3.03 -7.82 -7.72
C GLY A 70 -4.50 -7.44 -7.85
N TYR A 71 -4.78 -6.15 -7.80
CA TYR A 71 -6.13 -5.61 -7.92
C TYR A 71 -6.16 -4.48 -8.94
N LYS A 72 -7.27 -4.36 -9.64
CA LYS A 72 -7.53 -3.19 -10.49
C LYS A 72 -8.48 -2.22 -9.81
N ASP A 73 -9.22 -2.69 -8.83
CA ASP A 73 -10.16 -1.89 -8.04
C ASP A 73 -9.60 -1.74 -6.63
N TYR A 74 -9.28 -0.51 -6.23
CA TYR A 74 -8.69 -0.25 -4.91
C TYR A 74 -9.65 -0.59 -3.77
N ILE A 75 -10.95 -0.55 -4.02
CA ILE A 75 -11.93 -0.90 -3.00
C ILE A 75 -11.74 -2.36 -2.58
N LYS A 76 -11.47 -3.23 -3.55
CA LYS A 76 -11.23 -4.65 -3.27
C LYS A 76 -9.98 -4.84 -2.41
N LEU A 77 -8.93 -4.08 -2.67
CA LEU A 77 -7.72 -4.11 -1.85
C LEU A 77 -8.03 -3.65 -0.42
N LEU A 78 -8.82 -2.60 -0.27
CA LEU A 78 -9.16 -2.06 1.05
C LEU A 78 -10.03 -2.98 1.88
N GLU A 79 -10.69 -3.95 1.26
CA GLU A 79 -11.50 -4.94 1.98
C GLU A 79 -10.66 -5.99 2.69
N ARG A 80 -9.35 -6.04 2.44
CA ARG A 80 -8.50 -7.04 3.07
C ARG A 80 -8.25 -6.72 4.54
N ASP A 81 -8.28 -7.77 5.36
CA ASP A 81 -7.98 -7.65 6.80
C ASP A 81 -6.49 -7.67 7.10
N ASP A 82 -5.68 -8.09 6.14
CA ASP A 82 -4.23 -8.25 6.32
C ASP A 82 -3.42 -7.04 5.85
N ILE A 83 -4.05 -5.89 5.70
CA ILE A 83 -3.40 -4.63 5.31
C ILE A 83 -3.53 -3.65 6.47
N ASP A 84 -2.40 -3.13 6.94
CA ASP A 84 -2.37 -2.14 8.02
C ASP A 84 -2.48 -0.73 7.49
N GLY A 85 -1.88 -0.48 6.34
CA GLY A 85 -1.89 0.83 5.71
C GLY A 85 -1.72 0.74 4.21
N VAL A 86 -1.94 1.85 3.53
CA VAL A 86 -1.78 1.93 2.08
C VAL A 86 -0.91 3.12 1.71
N VAL A 87 -0.17 2.96 0.63
CA VAL A 87 0.59 4.05 0.00
C VAL A 87 -0.11 4.38 -1.32
N ILE A 88 -0.51 5.63 -1.47
CA ILE A 88 -1.26 6.09 -2.64
C ILE A 88 -0.36 6.94 -3.53
N ALA A 89 -0.15 6.48 -4.74
CA ALA A 89 0.67 7.16 -5.74
C ALA A 89 -0.02 7.15 -7.10
N THR A 90 -1.30 7.47 -7.10
CA THR A 90 -2.14 7.59 -8.30
C THR A 90 -2.07 9.02 -8.85
N SER A 91 -2.97 9.40 -9.73
CA SER A 91 -3.06 10.77 -10.20
C SER A 91 -3.59 11.68 -9.09
N TRP A 92 -3.24 12.95 -9.16
CA TRP A 92 -3.62 13.93 -8.12
C TRP A 92 -5.13 14.00 -7.90
N THR A 93 -5.90 13.83 -8.98
CA THR A 93 -7.36 13.96 -8.90
C THR A 93 -8.04 12.82 -8.14
N THR A 94 -7.33 11.71 -7.91
CA THR A 94 -7.90 10.54 -7.23
C THR A 94 -7.38 10.38 -5.80
N HIS A 95 -6.40 11.15 -5.38
CA HIS A 95 -5.76 10.98 -4.07
C HIS A 95 -6.74 11.05 -2.91
N VAL A 96 -7.56 12.10 -2.86
CA VAL A 96 -8.46 12.32 -1.71
C VAL A 96 -9.53 11.23 -1.64
N GLU A 97 -10.11 10.88 -2.78
CA GLU A 97 -11.12 9.83 -2.83
C GLU A 97 -10.59 8.52 -2.26
N ILE A 98 -9.41 8.13 -2.72
CA ILE A 98 -8.80 6.87 -2.26
C ILE A 98 -8.39 6.97 -0.80
N ALA A 99 -7.81 8.10 -0.39
CA ALA A 99 -7.38 8.29 0.99
C ALA A 99 -8.56 8.22 1.96
N LEU A 100 -9.67 8.86 1.63
CA LEU A 100 -10.86 8.82 2.48
C LEU A 100 -11.45 7.42 2.56
N ALA A 101 -11.48 6.69 1.45
CA ALA A 101 -11.94 5.31 1.45
C ALA A 101 -11.05 4.43 2.33
N ALA A 102 -9.74 4.63 2.26
CA ALA A 102 -8.79 3.87 3.08
C ALA A 102 -8.96 4.17 4.56
N MET A 103 -9.13 5.43 4.92
CA MET A 103 -9.36 5.82 6.31
C MET A 103 -10.66 5.24 6.85
N LYS A 104 -11.72 5.24 6.05
CA LYS A 104 -12.99 4.63 6.42
C LYS A 104 -12.87 3.13 6.61
N ALA A 105 -11.96 2.49 5.90
CA ALA A 105 -11.68 1.07 6.04
C ALA A 105 -10.74 0.76 7.21
N GLY A 106 -10.35 1.78 7.99
CA GLY A 106 -9.48 1.61 9.14
C GLY A 106 -8.01 1.47 8.83
N LYS A 107 -7.58 1.91 7.63
CA LYS A 107 -6.19 1.79 7.20
C LYS A 107 -5.44 3.10 7.43
N TYR A 108 -4.15 3.00 7.75
CA TYR A 108 -3.27 4.16 7.73
C TYR A 108 -3.02 4.55 6.27
N VAL A 109 -2.81 5.84 6.03
CA VAL A 109 -2.65 6.36 4.67
C VAL A 109 -1.35 7.13 4.54
N GLY A 110 -0.51 6.71 3.61
CA GLY A 110 0.59 7.50 3.10
C GLY A 110 0.26 7.92 1.68
N MET A 111 0.45 9.17 1.34
CA MET A 111 0.00 9.70 0.07
C MET A 111 1.08 10.57 -0.55
N GLU A 112 1.31 10.43 -1.85
CA GLU A 112 2.23 11.28 -2.59
C GLU A 112 1.73 12.73 -2.62
N VAL A 113 2.62 13.66 -2.98
CA VAL A 113 2.27 15.09 -3.04
C VAL A 113 1.10 15.32 -4.00
N GLY A 114 0.41 16.45 -3.82
CA GLY A 114 -0.83 16.69 -4.53
C GLY A 114 -2.02 16.08 -3.79
N GLY A 115 -1.93 16.02 -2.47
CA GLY A 115 -2.94 15.37 -1.64
C GLY A 115 -4.29 16.02 -1.64
N ALA A 116 -4.38 17.28 -2.04
CA ALA A 116 -5.67 17.97 -2.08
C ALA A 116 -5.71 18.89 -3.27
N THR A 117 -6.84 18.94 -3.96
CA THR A 117 -7.04 19.81 -5.13
C THR A 117 -8.11 20.86 -4.90
N SER A 118 -8.68 20.90 -3.70
CA SER A 118 -9.67 21.90 -3.32
C SER A 118 -9.58 22.16 -1.83
N LEU A 119 -10.17 23.29 -1.41
CA LEU A 119 -10.22 23.63 0.01
C LEU A 119 -11.09 22.62 0.77
N GLN A 120 -12.16 22.15 0.16
CA GLN A 120 -13.02 21.12 0.75
C GLN A 120 -12.24 19.85 1.02
N HIS A 121 -11.36 19.44 0.10
CA HIS A 121 -10.50 18.28 0.30
C HIS A 121 -9.64 18.41 1.55
N CYS A 122 -9.13 19.62 1.82
CA CYS A 122 -8.33 19.85 3.02
C CYS A 122 -9.12 19.62 4.30
N TRP A 123 -10.40 20.00 4.29
CA TRP A 123 -11.27 19.77 5.43
C TRP A 123 -11.67 18.30 5.59
N ASP A 124 -11.83 17.59 4.47
CA ASP A 124 -12.27 16.19 4.49
C ASP A 124 -11.18 15.24 4.98
N LEU A 125 -9.91 15.58 4.71
CA LEU A 125 -8.79 14.78 5.15
C LEU A 125 -8.46 15.03 6.63
#